data_ec5acb0ffa710be8656f80ea0c3a7bf9
#
_entry.id   ec5acb0ffa710be8656f80ea0c3a7bf9
#
_cell.length_a   1.000
_cell.length_b   1.000
_cell.length_c   1.000
_cell.angle_alpha   90.00
_cell.angle_beta   90.00
_cell.angle_gamma   90.00
#
_symmetry.space_group_name_H-M   'P 1'
#
loop_
_entity.id
_entity.type
_entity.pdbx_description
1 polymer ?
#
loop_
_entity_poly.entity_id
_entity_poly.type
_entity_poly.pdbx_seq_one_letter_code
_entity_poly.pdbx_strand_id
1 'polypeptide(L)'
;LQCIEKYKIDILFTDVKMPVMNGLELAKEVYKRWPEIKIIIYSAYGEFDYAKQALEANAVSYLLKPIEIEEFQKLMVSVIQAINDDNKKDELKQNAEIQNRKNLFYKIFNRAHIAADDREKVNQILFEQSNTGCKLLDVEFAENFFEEHEELFTHFLKMYMGKNVLYFNMYPNEAYLLVQEKKYLTGNQLEEQAEKLLMDLHKETHSEAVMIISNLIDNDAKLEEQLVKIHKIQSEIFGYDNQIIRVKSYYSETEYYASDVESAGKKLEQAFASMDLELIKKQNELLKKTILSLDKVSKLYLQ
;
A
#
# COMPACT_ATOMS: atom_id res chain seq x y z
N LEU A 1 20.08 25.28 -18.54
CA LEU A 1 19.51 24.84 -17.26
C LEU A 1 17.98 24.76 -17.32
N GLN A 2 17.28 25.79 -17.79
CA GLN A 2 15.81 25.78 -17.87
C GLN A 2 15.21 24.60 -18.67
N CYS A 3 15.91 24.10 -19.71
CA CYS A 3 15.47 22.94 -20.47
C CYS A 3 15.56 21.64 -19.64
N ILE A 4 16.59 21.51 -18.81
CA ILE A 4 16.78 20.33 -17.94
C ILE A 4 15.71 20.30 -16.85
N GLU A 5 15.32 21.45 -16.31
CA GLU A 5 14.23 21.56 -15.31
C GLU A 5 12.86 21.21 -15.89
N LYS A 6 12.67 21.44 -17.20
CA LYS A 6 11.38 21.24 -17.87
C LYS A 6 11.22 19.87 -18.53
N TYR A 7 12.31 19.27 -18.97
CA TYR A 7 12.30 18.01 -19.73
C TYR A 7 13.27 17.01 -19.10
N LYS A 8 12.93 15.72 -19.17
CA LYS A 8 13.87 14.67 -18.82
C LYS A 8 14.97 14.60 -19.87
N ILE A 9 16.21 14.85 -19.45
CA ILE A 9 17.40 14.83 -20.29
C ILE A 9 18.34 13.77 -19.74
N ASP A 10 18.78 12.85 -20.60
CA ASP A 10 19.68 11.77 -20.22
C ASP A 10 21.15 12.11 -20.59
N ILE A 11 21.36 12.94 -21.63
CA ILE A 11 22.69 13.28 -22.13
C ILE A 11 22.78 14.81 -22.33
N LEU A 12 23.82 15.42 -21.77
CA LEU A 12 24.23 16.79 -22.07
C LEU A 12 25.45 16.76 -22.98
N PHE A 13 25.31 17.30 -24.19
CA PHE A 13 26.40 17.49 -25.14
C PHE A 13 26.69 18.99 -25.28
N THR A 14 27.88 19.45 -24.88
CA THR A 14 28.18 20.88 -24.81
C THR A 14 29.58 21.23 -25.31
N ASP A 15 29.73 22.43 -25.93
CA ASP A 15 31.01 23.02 -26.23
C ASP A 15 31.62 23.66 -24.96
N VAL A 16 32.94 23.77 -24.90
CA VAL A 16 33.63 24.48 -23.85
C VAL A 16 33.37 25.99 -23.94
N LYS A 17 33.53 26.58 -25.12
CA LYS A 17 33.37 28.02 -25.30
C LYS A 17 31.98 28.40 -25.75
N MET A 18 31.16 28.90 -24.81
CA MET A 18 29.83 29.41 -25.07
C MET A 18 29.65 30.81 -24.45
N PRO A 19 28.77 31.68 -25.04
CA PRO A 19 28.40 32.97 -24.45
C PRO A 19 27.73 32.77 -23.07
N VAL A 20 27.92 33.75 -22.17
CA VAL A 20 27.29 33.85 -20.85
C VAL A 20 27.82 32.83 -19.82
N MET A 21 27.83 31.53 -20.14
CA MET A 21 28.34 30.46 -19.28
C MET A 21 29.11 29.46 -20.14
N ASN A 22 30.36 29.16 -19.75
CA ASN A 22 31.14 28.17 -20.47
C ASN A 22 30.63 26.74 -20.21
N GLY A 23 30.92 25.81 -21.13
CA GLY A 23 30.40 24.43 -21.03
C GLY A 23 30.90 23.64 -19.84
N LEU A 24 32.08 23.97 -19.31
CA LEU A 24 32.64 23.32 -18.10
C LEU A 24 31.91 23.82 -16.83
N GLU A 25 31.59 25.09 -16.78
CA GLU A 25 30.74 25.64 -15.69
C GLU A 25 29.35 25.05 -15.75
N LEU A 26 28.75 24.93 -16.95
CA LEU A 26 27.48 24.27 -17.15
C LEU A 26 27.53 22.81 -16.70
N ALA A 27 28.58 22.08 -17.09
CA ALA A 27 28.77 20.69 -16.71
C ALA A 27 28.84 20.50 -15.18
N LYS A 28 29.62 21.34 -14.49
CA LYS A 28 29.71 21.30 -13.01
C LYS A 28 28.37 21.57 -12.34
N GLU A 29 27.62 22.55 -12.83
CA GLU A 29 26.30 22.87 -12.27
C GLU A 29 25.26 21.77 -12.55
N VAL A 30 25.30 21.17 -13.73
CA VAL A 30 24.43 20.03 -14.09
C VAL A 30 24.78 18.82 -13.25
N TYR A 31 26.03 18.44 -13.13
CA TYR A 31 26.43 17.31 -12.28
C TYR A 31 26.02 17.47 -10.82
N LYS A 32 26.11 18.69 -10.30
CA LYS A 32 25.68 18.99 -8.92
C LYS A 32 24.18 18.79 -8.69
N ARG A 33 23.33 19.13 -9.67
CA ARG A 33 21.86 19.09 -9.53
C ARG A 33 21.25 17.82 -10.07
N TRP A 34 21.82 17.23 -11.12
CA TRP A 34 21.32 16.08 -11.86
C TRP A 34 22.48 15.12 -12.17
N PRO A 35 23.01 14.41 -11.17
CA PRO A 35 24.20 13.56 -11.33
C PRO A 35 23.98 12.37 -12.26
N GLU A 36 22.71 12.03 -12.58
CA GLU A 36 22.33 10.98 -13.51
C GLU A 36 22.59 11.35 -14.98
N ILE A 37 22.65 12.66 -15.32
CA ILE A 37 22.86 13.13 -16.69
C ILE A 37 24.30 12.84 -17.11
N LYS A 38 24.47 12.12 -18.23
CA LYS A 38 25.78 11.85 -18.82
C LYS A 38 26.27 13.07 -19.59
N ILE A 39 27.42 13.61 -19.17
CA ILE A 39 27.97 14.85 -19.72
C ILE A 39 29.06 14.54 -20.72
N ILE A 40 28.95 15.07 -21.93
CA ILE A 40 29.97 14.95 -23.00
C ILE A 40 30.41 16.38 -23.38
N ILE A 41 31.70 16.65 -23.30
CA ILE A 41 32.28 17.90 -23.73
C ILE A 41 32.81 17.74 -25.14
N TYR A 42 32.49 18.68 -26.03
CA TYR A 42 32.94 18.67 -27.44
C TYR A 42 33.57 20.01 -27.80
N SER A 43 34.90 20.06 -27.98
CA SER A 43 35.66 21.29 -28.04
C SER A 43 36.66 21.32 -29.18
N ALA A 44 36.94 22.50 -29.71
CA ALA A 44 38.05 22.72 -30.65
C ALA A 44 39.42 22.80 -29.94
N TYR A 45 39.46 22.77 -28.62
CA TYR A 45 40.64 23.00 -27.82
C TYR A 45 41.11 21.72 -27.14
N GLY A 46 42.36 21.29 -27.44
CA GLY A 46 42.97 20.11 -26.86
C GLY A 46 43.83 20.42 -25.62
N GLU A 47 43.57 21.54 -24.94
CA GLU A 47 44.35 21.95 -23.77
C GLU A 47 44.11 21.00 -22.59
N PHE A 48 45.20 20.57 -21.95
CA PHE A 48 45.16 19.65 -20.83
C PHE A 48 44.28 20.15 -19.66
N ASP A 49 44.28 21.47 -19.43
CA ASP A 49 43.50 22.10 -18.36
C ASP A 49 41.98 21.95 -18.56
N TYR A 50 41.50 21.99 -19.80
CA TYR A 50 40.06 21.76 -20.10
C TYR A 50 39.65 20.29 -19.89
N ALA A 51 40.52 19.36 -20.29
CA ALA A 51 40.28 17.94 -20.05
C ALA A 51 40.23 17.61 -18.55
N LYS A 52 41.16 18.22 -17.77
CA LYS A 52 41.14 18.09 -16.30
C LYS A 52 39.85 18.64 -15.68
N GLN A 53 39.41 19.84 -16.09
CA GLN A 53 38.16 20.43 -15.62
C GLN A 53 36.92 19.60 -16.02
N ALA A 54 36.95 18.98 -17.20
CA ALA A 54 35.88 18.08 -17.62
C ALA A 54 35.78 16.83 -16.72
N LEU A 55 36.91 16.26 -16.32
CA LEU A 55 36.94 15.18 -15.31
C LEU A 55 36.42 15.63 -13.95
N GLU A 56 36.79 16.84 -13.48
CA GLU A 56 36.24 17.42 -12.24
C GLU A 56 34.72 17.62 -12.29
N ALA A 57 34.16 17.87 -13.50
CA ALA A 57 32.74 17.97 -13.76
C ALA A 57 32.05 16.60 -14.00
N ASN A 58 32.80 15.50 -13.79
CA ASN A 58 32.32 14.13 -14.05
C ASN A 58 31.81 13.91 -15.48
N ALA A 59 32.45 14.58 -16.46
CA ALA A 59 32.15 14.34 -17.86
C ALA A 59 32.54 12.90 -18.27
N VAL A 60 31.64 12.21 -18.94
CA VAL A 60 31.88 10.83 -19.42
C VAL A 60 32.92 10.81 -20.54
N SER A 61 32.97 11.88 -21.33
CA SER A 61 33.94 12.01 -22.41
C SER A 61 34.25 13.48 -22.72
N TYR A 62 35.50 13.70 -23.20
CA TYR A 62 35.95 14.94 -23.78
C TYR A 62 36.40 14.67 -25.22
N LEU A 63 35.73 15.28 -26.20
CA LEU A 63 35.92 15.05 -27.62
C LEU A 63 36.53 16.28 -28.27
N LEU A 64 37.47 16.09 -29.19
CA LEU A 64 38.05 17.16 -30.00
C LEU A 64 37.34 17.33 -31.34
N LYS A 65 37.17 18.58 -31.78
CA LYS A 65 36.70 18.92 -33.12
C LYS A 65 37.85 18.85 -34.14
N PRO A 66 37.59 18.30 -35.35
CA PRO A 66 36.39 17.57 -35.76
C PRO A 66 36.44 16.14 -35.23
N ILE A 67 35.25 15.60 -34.88
CA ILE A 67 35.13 14.20 -34.48
C ILE A 67 34.87 13.33 -35.67
N GLU A 68 35.47 12.15 -35.74
CA GLU A 68 35.18 11.08 -36.68
C GLU A 68 33.81 10.45 -36.38
N ILE A 69 33.00 10.19 -37.42
CA ILE A 69 31.66 9.62 -37.24
C ILE A 69 31.71 8.29 -36.49
N GLU A 70 32.71 7.45 -36.79
CA GLU A 70 32.87 6.15 -36.10
C GLU A 70 33.19 6.30 -34.61
N GLU A 71 34.01 7.28 -34.23
CA GLU A 71 34.35 7.56 -32.84
C GLU A 71 33.12 8.05 -32.07
N PHE A 72 32.35 8.99 -32.65
CA PHE A 72 31.11 9.46 -32.08
C PHE A 72 30.08 8.33 -31.88
N GLN A 73 29.93 7.46 -32.88
CA GLN A 73 29.01 6.31 -32.78
C GLN A 73 29.43 5.34 -31.67
N LYS A 74 30.70 5.00 -31.54
CA LYS A 74 31.23 4.13 -30.50
C LYS A 74 30.97 4.74 -29.10
N LEU A 75 31.25 6.04 -28.95
CA LEU A 75 30.98 6.74 -27.72
C LEU A 75 29.48 6.71 -27.36
N MET A 76 28.61 7.05 -28.31
CA MET A 76 27.16 7.08 -28.06
C MET A 76 26.62 5.70 -27.67
N VAL A 77 27.10 4.63 -28.31
CA VAL A 77 26.74 3.26 -27.92
C VAL A 77 27.15 2.97 -26.47
N SER A 78 28.38 3.33 -26.07
CA SER A 78 28.85 3.10 -24.69
C SER A 78 28.09 3.93 -23.67
N VAL A 79 27.75 5.16 -23.99
CA VAL A 79 26.96 6.06 -23.12
C VAL A 79 25.54 5.55 -22.94
N ILE A 80 24.88 5.13 -24.04
CA ILE A 80 23.53 4.57 -23.97
C ILE A 80 23.53 3.26 -23.17
N GLN A 81 24.55 2.40 -23.33
CA GLN A 81 24.69 1.19 -22.51
C GLN A 81 24.83 1.53 -21.03
N ALA A 82 25.67 2.50 -20.68
CA ALA A 82 25.85 2.94 -19.29
C ALA A 82 24.54 3.45 -18.68
N ILE A 83 23.75 4.25 -19.44
CA ILE A 83 22.42 4.73 -18.98
C ILE A 83 21.48 3.55 -18.76
N ASN A 84 21.43 2.60 -19.68
CA ASN A 84 20.56 1.42 -19.55
C ASN A 84 20.95 0.53 -18.37
N ASP A 85 22.26 0.38 -18.10
CA ASP A 85 22.76 -0.40 -16.96
C ASP A 85 22.43 0.28 -15.63
N ASP A 86 22.56 1.63 -15.56
CA ASP A 86 22.18 2.39 -14.38
C ASP A 86 20.66 2.31 -14.11
N ASN A 87 19.83 2.48 -15.14
CA ASN A 87 18.38 2.30 -15.05
C ASN A 87 17.99 0.90 -14.55
N LYS A 88 18.62 -0.16 -15.09
CA LYS A 88 18.38 -1.54 -14.64
C LYS A 88 18.78 -1.75 -13.18
N LYS A 89 19.89 -1.17 -12.73
CA LYS A 89 20.31 -1.26 -11.33
C LYS A 89 19.30 -0.59 -10.40
N ASP A 90 18.77 0.55 -10.81
CA ASP A 90 17.78 1.28 -10.02
C ASP A 90 16.43 0.54 -9.99
N GLU A 91 16.00 -0.02 -11.12
CA GLU A 91 14.83 -0.92 -11.17
C GLU A 91 15.00 -2.15 -10.26
N LEU A 92 16.17 -2.79 -10.28
CA LEU A 92 16.46 -3.93 -9.43
C LEU A 92 16.45 -3.56 -7.93
N LYS A 93 17.02 -2.40 -7.57
CA LYS A 93 16.97 -1.89 -6.19
C LYS A 93 15.54 -1.61 -5.75
N GLN A 94 14.76 -0.89 -6.57
CA GLN A 94 13.35 -0.60 -6.28
C GLN A 94 12.53 -1.89 -6.14
N ASN A 95 12.73 -2.85 -7.04
CA ASN A 95 12.07 -4.14 -6.95
C ASN A 95 12.46 -4.92 -5.69
N ALA A 96 13.73 -4.90 -5.30
CA ALA A 96 14.19 -5.53 -4.07
C ALA A 96 13.60 -4.86 -2.82
N GLU A 97 13.50 -3.52 -2.80
CA GLU A 97 12.85 -2.77 -1.72
C GLU A 97 11.36 -3.09 -1.63
N ILE A 98 10.66 -3.16 -2.76
CA ILE A 98 9.24 -3.56 -2.82
C ILE A 98 9.07 -4.98 -2.28
N GLN A 99 9.91 -5.93 -2.69
CA GLN A 99 9.84 -7.31 -2.22
C GLN A 99 10.16 -7.42 -0.72
N ASN A 100 11.17 -6.70 -0.22
CA ASN A 100 11.49 -6.66 1.20
C ASN A 100 10.32 -6.10 2.03
N ARG A 101 9.68 -5.04 1.54
CA ARG A 101 8.47 -4.46 2.15
C ARG A 101 7.32 -5.47 2.16
N LYS A 102 7.06 -6.14 1.03
CA LYS A 102 6.04 -7.20 0.95
C LYS A 102 6.33 -8.32 1.94
N ASN A 103 7.54 -8.85 1.98
CA ASN A 103 7.94 -9.92 2.89
C ASN A 103 7.76 -9.55 4.37
N LEU A 104 8.05 -8.30 4.73
CA LEU A 104 7.82 -7.79 6.08
C LEU A 104 6.33 -7.85 6.44
N PHE A 105 5.47 -7.30 5.58
CA PHE A 105 4.03 -7.28 5.83
C PHE A 105 3.40 -8.69 5.77
N TYR A 106 3.84 -9.59 4.90
CA TYR A 106 3.40 -10.99 4.90
C TYR A 106 3.66 -11.67 6.25
N LYS A 107 4.83 -11.45 6.85
CA LYS A 107 5.13 -11.97 8.18
C LYS A 107 4.17 -11.43 9.25
N ILE A 108 3.90 -10.12 9.19
CA ILE A 108 3.06 -9.42 10.18
C ILE A 108 1.62 -9.89 10.06
N PHE A 109 1.07 -9.90 8.86
CA PHE A 109 -0.31 -10.28 8.62
C PHE A 109 -0.57 -11.73 9.01
N ASN A 110 0.29 -12.68 8.61
CA ASN A 110 0.16 -14.08 8.99
C ASN A 110 0.25 -14.36 10.49
N ARG A 111 0.98 -13.54 11.24
CA ARG A 111 1.22 -13.77 12.68
C ARG A 111 0.37 -12.89 13.58
N ALA A 112 -0.27 -11.85 13.04
CA ALA A 112 -0.89 -10.76 13.76
C ALA A 112 0.03 -10.18 14.86
N HIS A 113 1.35 -10.20 14.61
CA HIS A 113 2.38 -9.76 15.55
C HIS A 113 3.57 -9.13 14.83
N ILE A 114 4.09 -8.03 15.39
CA ILE A 114 5.27 -7.32 14.91
C ILE A 114 6.46 -7.65 15.81
N ALA A 115 7.45 -8.36 15.27
CA ALA A 115 8.68 -8.63 16.02
C ALA A 115 9.41 -7.31 16.36
N ALA A 116 10.13 -7.29 17.49
CA ALA A 116 10.82 -6.09 17.98
C ALA A 116 11.73 -5.46 16.93
N ASP A 117 12.48 -6.26 16.17
CA ASP A 117 13.40 -5.81 15.13
C ASP A 117 12.70 -5.24 13.89
N ASP A 118 11.43 -5.53 13.70
CA ASP A 118 10.65 -5.08 12.54
C ASP A 118 9.80 -3.83 12.85
N ARG A 119 9.63 -3.45 14.13
CA ARG A 119 8.80 -2.29 14.55
C ARG A 119 9.26 -0.97 13.95
N GLU A 120 10.58 -0.72 13.98
CA GLU A 120 11.16 0.51 13.42
C GLU A 120 10.88 0.62 11.92
N LYS A 121 11.06 -0.46 11.17
CA LYS A 121 10.77 -0.51 9.73
C LYS A 121 9.29 -0.28 9.41
N VAL A 122 8.39 -0.86 10.21
CA VAL A 122 6.94 -0.66 10.07
C VAL A 122 6.59 0.80 10.30
N ASN A 123 7.13 1.40 11.36
CA ASN A 123 6.90 2.81 11.68
C ASN A 123 7.42 3.73 10.56
N GLN A 124 8.59 3.47 10.02
CA GLN A 124 9.15 4.20 8.88
C GLN A 124 8.25 4.10 7.64
N ILE A 125 7.78 2.90 7.30
CA ILE A 125 6.96 2.69 6.11
C ILE A 125 5.57 3.30 6.23
N LEU A 126 4.93 3.19 7.41
CA LEU A 126 3.52 3.52 7.58
C LEU A 126 3.28 4.91 8.17
N PHE A 127 4.17 5.42 9.02
CA PHE A 127 3.85 6.59 9.85
C PHE A 127 4.80 7.77 9.68
N GLU A 128 6.08 7.57 9.33
CA GLU A 128 7.03 8.68 9.22
C GLU A 128 6.79 9.58 8.01
N GLN A 129 6.24 9.04 6.91
CA GLN A 129 5.96 9.83 5.70
C GLN A 129 4.59 10.52 5.72
N SER A 130 3.66 10.05 6.55
CA SER A 130 2.34 10.64 6.70
C SER A 130 1.95 10.68 8.16
N ASN A 131 1.94 11.85 8.79
CA ASN A 131 1.44 12.05 10.16
C ASN A 131 -0.07 11.74 10.34
N THR A 132 -0.69 10.98 9.44
CA THR A 132 -2.15 10.80 9.37
C THR A 132 -2.61 9.38 9.71
N GLY A 133 -1.69 8.42 9.85
CA GLY A 133 -2.04 7.02 10.06
C GLY A 133 -2.53 6.31 8.79
N CYS A 134 -3.07 5.10 8.96
CA CYS A 134 -3.63 4.29 7.88
C CYS A 134 -4.88 3.53 8.34
N LYS A 135 -5.62 2.95 7.38
CA LYS A 135 -6.60 1.90 7.62
C LYS A 135 -6.17 0.63 6.91
N LEU A 136 -6.39 -0.50 7.56
CA LEU A 136 -6.19 -1.83 6.99
C LEU A 136 -7.54 -2.37 6.53
N LEU A 137 -7.58 -2.86 5.30
CA LEU A 137 -8.71 -3.59 4.76
C LEU A 137 -8.26 -5.01 4.49
N ASP A 138 -9.05 -5.96 4.90
CA ASP A 138 -8.93 -7.35 4.55
C ASP A 138 -10.05 -7.70 3.59
N VAL A 139 -9.72 -8.31 2.47
CA VAL A 139 -10.66 -8.71 1.42
C VAL A 139 -10.52 -10.19 1.20
N GLU A 140 -11.59 -10.94 1.47
CA GLU A 140 -11.65 -12.38 1.30
C GLU A 140 -12.77 -12.76 0.33
N PHE A 141 -12.46 -13.58 -0.67
CA PHE A 141 -13.38 -14.10 -1.66
C PHE A 141 -13.76 -15.55 -1.32
N ALA A 142 -14.96 -15.97 -1.73
CA ALA A 142 -15.42 -17.33 -1.55
C ALA A 142 -14.59 -18.38 -2.30
N GLU A 143 -13.93 -17.98 -3.39
CA GLU A 143 -13.15 -18.84 -4.28
C GLU A 143 -11.73 -18.32 -4.44
N ASN A 144 -10.87 -19.06 -5.17
CA ASN A 144 -9.48 -18.66 -5.49
C ASN A 144 -9.43 -17.51 -6.51
N PHE A 145 -10.01 -16.39 -6.15
CA PHE A 145 -10.24 -15.22 -6.99
C PHE A 145 -8.95 -14.65 -7.61
N PHE A 146 -7.89 -14.55 -6.83
CA PHE A 146 -6.65 -13.89 -7.27
C PHE A 146 -5.81 -14.69 -8.24
N GLU A 147 -6.08 -15.98 -8.43
CA GLU A 147 -5.39 -16.80 -9.44
C GLU A 147 -5.75 -16.36 -10.86
N GLU A 148 -7.00 -15.93 -11.08
CA GLU A 148 -7.51 -15.57 -12.41
C GLU A 148 -7.80 -14.07 -12.57
N HIS A 149 -8.08 -13.34 -11.48
CA HIS A 149 -8.65 -12.00 -11.51
C HIS A 149 -7.79 -10.93 -10.80
N GLU A 150 -6.51 -11.20 -10.48
CA GLU A 150 -5.64 -10.23 -9.78
C GLU A 150 -5.44 -8.93 -10.57
N GLU A 151 -5.30 -9.00 -11.89
CA GLU A 151 -5.17 -7.82 -12.75
C GLU A 151 -6.44 -6.97 -12.74
N LEU A 152 -7.61 -7.60 -12.80
CA LEU A 152 -8.91 -6.93 -12.74
C LEU A 152 -9.08 -6.24 -11.38
N PHE A 153 -8.77 -6.94 -10.29
CA PHE A 153 -8.81 -6.39 -8.93
C PHE A 153 -7.93 -5.15 -8.81
N THR A 154 -6.68 -5.25 -9.23
CA THR A 154 -5.74 -4.12 -9.14
C THR A 154 -6.12 -2.96 -10.03
N HIS A 155 -6.78 -3.20 -11.16
CA HIS A 155 -7.34 -2.17 -12.02
C HIS A 155 -8.45 -1.38 -11.30
N PHE A 156 -9.46 -2.07 -10.77
CA PHE A 156 -10.55 -1.43 -10.02
C PHE A 156 -10.05 -0.78 -8.71
N LEU A 157 -9.11 -1.42 -8.01
CA LEU A 157 -8.50 -0.84 -6.82
C LEU A 157 -7.88 0.54 -7.13
N LYS A 158 -7.12 0.65 -8.21
CA LYS A 158 -6.53 1.93 -8.65
C LYS A 158 -7.59 2.95 -9.06
N MET A 159 -8.68 2.50 -9.67
CA MET A 159 -9.81 3.34 -10.11
C MET A 159 -10.54 3.97 -8.93
N TYR A 160 -10.88 3.17 -7.91
CA TYR A 160 -11.69 3.60 -6.77
C TYR A 160 -10.89 4.18 -5.62
N MET A 161 -9.72 3.61 -5.29
CA MET A 161 -8.94 3.99 -4.12
C MET A 161 -7.62 4.73 -4.45
N GLY A 162 -7.29 4.86 -5.77
CA GLY A 162 -6.11 5.59 -6.21
C GLY A 162 -4.83 4.74 -6.22
N LYS A 163 -3.68 5.44 -6.45
CA LYS A 163 -2.38 4.76 -6.63
C LYS A 163 -1.62 4.51 -5.33
N ASN A 164 -2.03 5.13 -4.23
CA ASN A 164 -1.29 5.14 -2.96
C ASN A 164 -1.80 4.07 -1.97
N VAL A 165 -2.42 3.02 -2.48
CA VAL A 165 -2.83 1.86 -1.68
C VAL A 165 -1.76 0.79 -1.77
N LEU A 166 -1.25 0.34 -0.62
CA LEU A 166 -0.36 -0.81 -0.57
C LEU A 166 -1.21 -2.08 -0.60
N TYR A 167 -1.00 -2.89 -1.63
CA TYR A 167 -1.72 -4.13 -1.88
C TYR A 167 -0.83 -5.33 -1.62
N PHE A 168 -1.36 -6.31 -0.87
CA PHE A 168 -0.70 -7.55 -0.49
C PHE A 168 -1.63 -8.73 -0.78
N ASN A 169 -1.35 -9.48 -1.85
CA ASN A 169 -2.01 -10.75 -2.10
C ASN A 169 -1.45 -11.80 -1.14
N MET A 170 -2.27 -12.27 -0.19
CA MET A 170 -1.84 -13.17 0.88
C MET A 170 -2.05 -14.64 0.50
N TYR A 171 -3.21 -14.95 -0.05
CA TYR A 171 -3.64 -16.27 -0.46
C TYR A 171 -4.43 -16.17 -1.78
N PRO A 172 -4.70 -17.28 -2.47
CA PRO A 172 -5.49 -17.25 -3.72
C PRO A 172 -6.86 -16.58 -3.58
N ASN A 173 -7.40 -16.51 -2.38
CA ASN A 173 -8.71 -15.92 -2.08
C ASN A 173 -8.65 -14.69 -1.17
N GLU A 174 -7.48 -14.28 -0.66
CA GLU A 174 -7.35 -13.24 0.38
C GLU A 174 -6.30 -12.20 0.05
N ALA A 175 -6.62 -10.94 0.28
CA ALA A 175 -5.70 -9.82 0.14
C ALA A 175 -5.88 -8.76 1.22
N TYR A 176 -4.76 -8.15 1.65
CA TYR A 176 -4.75 -6.99 2.52
C TYR A 176 -4.44 -5.71 1.75
N LEU A 177 -5.12 -4.63 2.13
CA LEU A 177 -4.92 -3.29 1.59
C LEU A 177 -4.59 -2.33 2.73
N LEU A 178 -3.50 -1.58 2.60
CA LEU A 178 -3.18 -0.48 3.51
C LEU A 178 -3.45 0.86 2.81
N VAL A 179 -4.40 1.62 3.35
CA VAL A 179 -4.87 2.89 2.79
C VAL A 179 -4.39 4.04 3.68
N GLN A 180 -3.58 4.94 3.11
CA GLN A 180 -2.95 6.06 3.83
C GLN A 180 -3.48 7.44 3.42
N GLU A 181 -4.30 7.55 2.37
CA GLU A 181 -4.83 8.84 1.92
C GLU A 181 -5.78 9.46 2.94
N LYS A 182 -5.46 10.67 3.39
CA LYS A 182 -6.20 11.40 4.43
C LYS A 182 -7.72 11.46 4.18
N LYS A 183 -8.14 11.60 2.93
CA LYS A 183 -9.57 11.63 2.54
C LYS A 183 -10.33 10.33 2.90
N TYR A 184 -9.63 9.19 2.99
CA TYR A 184 -10.21 7.90 3.32
C TYR A 184 -10.13 7.54 4.81
N LEU A 185 -9.37 8.32 5.60
CA LEU A 185 -9.22 8.06 7.03
C LEU A 185 -10.35 8.64 7.86
N THR A 186 -11.09 9.61 7.32
CA THR A 186 -12.20 10.29 7.99
C THR A 186 -13.47 10.19 7.15
N GLY A 187 -14.62 9.99 7.81
CA GLY A 187 -15.92 9.85 7.15
C GLY A 187 -16.15 8.48 6.52
N ASN A 188 -17.12 8.40 5.62
CA ASN A 188 -17.58 7.14 4.98
C ASN A 188 -17.05 6.98 3.54
N GLN A 189 -16.15 7.84 3.09
CA GLN A 189 -15.68 7.80 1.69
C GLN A 189 -14.97 6.49 1.34
N LEU A 190 -14.23 5.90 2.30
CA LEU A 190 -13.55 4.64 2.08
C LEU A 190 -14.54 3.50 1.86
N GLU A 191 -15.58 3.45 2.69
CA GLU A 191 -16.63 2.45 2.62
C GLU A 191 -17.40 2.55 1.30
N GLU A 192 -17.77 3.76 0.88
CA GLU A 192 -18.44 3.98 -0.42
C GLU A 192 -17.60 3.51 -1.61
N GLN A 193 -16.29 3.72 -1.57
CA GLN A 193 -15.40 3.24 -2.62
C GLN A 193 -15.20 1.72 -2.54
N ALA A 194 -15.14 1.16 -1.34
CA ALA A 194 -15.06 -0.28 -1.11
C ALA A 194 -16.32 -1.00 -1.62
N GLU A 195 -17.49 -0.47 -1.35
CA GLU A 195 -18.78 -1.00 -1.88
C GLU A 195 -18.79 -1.01 -3.42
N LYS A 196 -18.37 0.09 -4.05
CA LYS A 196 -18.29 0.15 -5.52
C LYS A 196 -17.31 -0.86 -6.09
N LEU A 197 -16.13 -1.00 -5.44
CA LEU A 197 -15.12 -1.98 -5.81
C LEU A 197 -15.71 -3.39 -5.79
N LEU A 198 -16.32 -3.81 -4.68
CA LEU A 198 -16.92 -5.14 -4.56
C LEU A 198 -18.08 -5.36 -5.54
N MET A 199 -18.96 -4.36 -5.72
CA MET A 199 -20.07 -4.43 -6.66
C MET A 199 -19.62 -4.65 -8.11
N ASP A 200 -18.59 -3.91 -8.56
CA ASP A 200 -18.14 -4.04 -9.94
C ASP A 200 -17.31 -5.31 -10.15
N LEU A 201 -16.54 -5.76 -9.15
CA LEU A 201 -15.92 -7.08 -9.19
C LEU A 201 -16.97 -8.19 -9.29
N HIS A 202 -18.01 -8.14 -8.47
CA HIS A 202 -19.10 -9.13 -8.52
C HIS A 202 -19.82 -9.15 -9.89
N LYS A 203 -20.06 -7.99 -10.51
CA LYS A 203 -20.67 -7.92 -11.84
C LYS A 203 -19.82 -8.60 -12.92
N GLU A 204 -18.51 -8.41 -12.86
CA GLU A 204 -17.60 -8.94 -13.88
C GLU A 204 -17.26 -10.41 -13.68
N THR A 205 -17.18 -10.88 -12.41
CA THR A 205 -16.64 -12.20 -12.08
C THR A 205 -17.68 -13.14 -11.46
N HIS A 206 -18.82 -12.63 -11.01
CA HIS A 206 -19.82 -13.32 -10.19
C HIS A 206 -19.28 -13.86 -8.87
N SER A 207 -18.07 -13.48 -8.46
CA SER A 207 -17.47 -13.89 -7.20
C SER A 207 -18.03 -13.04 -6.05
N GLU A 208 -18.25 -13.69 -4.91
CA GLU A 208 -18.69 -13.05 -3.68
C GLU A 208 -17.51 -12.82 -2.74
N ALA A 209 -17.53 -11.72 -2.01
CA ALA A 209 -16.46 -11.33 -1.12
C ALA A 209 -16.95 -10.72 0.18
N VAL A 210 -16.09 -10.78 1.21
CA VAL A 210 -16.24 -9.99 2.43
C VAL A 210 -15.06 -9.04 2.53
N MET A 211 -15.34 -7.80 2.92
CA MET A 211 -14.28 -6.83 3.21
C MET A 211 -14.40 -6.36 4.66
N ILE A 212 -13.34 -6.55 5.45
CA ILE A 212 -13.25 -6.09 6.83
C ILE A 212 -12.42 -4.82 6.87
N ILE A 213 -12.96 -3.74 7.43
CA ILE A 213 -12.28 -2.44 7.52
C ILE A 213 -11.88 -2.17 8.98
N SER A 214 -10.59 -1.96 9.23
CA SER A 214 -10.05 -1.63 10.54
C SER A 214 -10.49 -0.25 11.04
N ASN A 215 -10.29 0.00 12.34
CA ASN A 215 -10.22 1.35 12.88
C ASN A 215 -8.94 2.06 12.36
N LEU A 216 -8.84 3.36 12.64
CA LEU A 216 -7.63 4.13 12.32
C LEU A 216 -6.42 3.57 13.08
N ILE A 217 -5.36 3.32 12.35
CA ILE A 217 -4.07 2.83 12.82
C ILE A 217 -3.07 3.97 12.70
N ASP A 218 -2.53 4.43 13.80
CA ASP A 218 -1.57 5.54 13.89
C ASP A 218 -0.20 5.13 14.49
N ASN A 219 -0.09 3.86 14.90
CA ASN A 219 1.14 3.27 15.40
C ASN A 219 1.14 1.73 15.24
N ASP A 220 2.30 1.13 15.45
CA ASP A 220 2.53 -0.32 15.31
C ASP A 220 1.71 -1.16 16.31
N ALA A 221 1.51 -0.68 17.54
CA ALA A 221 0.70 -1.40 18.53
C ALA A 221 -0.78 -1.48 18.11
N LYS A 222 -1.32 -0.39 17.54
CA LYS A 222 -2.67 -0.41 16.96
C LYS A 222 -2.77 -1.29 15.73
N LEU A 223 -1.71 -1.39 14.92
CA LEU A 223 -1.70 -2.33 13.79
C LEU A 223 -1.86 -3.77 14.28
N GLU A 224 -1.11 -4.18 15.30
CA GLU A 224 -1.26 -5.51 15.91
C GLU A 224 -2.66 -5.73 16.47
N GLU A 225 -3.19 -4.76 17.22
CA GLU A 225 -4.54 -4.84 17.78
C GLU A 225 -5.61 -5.03 16.70
N GLN A 226 -5.52 -4.26 15.61
CA GLN A 226 -6.50 -4.36 14.52
C GLN A 226 -6.37 -5.67 13.76
N LEU A 227 -5.17 -6.20 13.54
CA LEU A 227 -4.95 -7.51 12.94
C LEU A 227 -5.57 -8.65 13.76
N VAL A 228 -5.36 -8.65 15.07
CA VAL A 228 -5.98 -9.64 15.96
C VAL A 228 -7.51 -9.58 15.86
N LYS A 229 -8.07 -8.36 15.81
CA LYS A 229 -9.52 -8.17 15.67
C LYS A 229 -10.04 -8.64 14.31
N ILE A 230 -9.32 -8.36 13.22
CA ILE A 230 -9.68 -8.82 11.87
C ILE A 230 -9.67 -10.36 11.83
N HIS A 231 -8.58 -11.01 12.27
CA HIS A 231 -8.50 -12.49 12.29
C HIS A 231 -9.60 -13.14 13.13
N LYS A 232 -10.00 -12.49 14.23
CA LYS A 232 -11.12 -12.98 15.02
C LYS A 232 -12.43 -12.88 14.24
N ILE A 233 -12.70 -11.74 13.58
CA ILE A 233 -13.89 -11.57 12.73
C ILE A 233 -13.90 -12.60 11.61
N GLN A 234 -12.77 -12.80 10.89
CA GLN A 234 -12.64 -13.83 9.85
C GLN A 234 -13.01 -15.22 10.35
N SER A 235 -12.57 -15.59 11.57
CA SER A 235 -12.89 -16.90 12.15
C SER A 235 -14.35 -17.09 12.55
N GLU A 236 -15.12 -16.00 12.63
CA GLU A 236 -16.54 -15.98 13.03
C GLU A 236 -17.49 -15.75 11.85
N ILE A 237 -16.99 -15.42 10.65
CA ILE A 237 -17.80 -15.23 9.44
C ILE A 237 -18.06 -16.57 8.75
N PHE A 238 -19.33 -16.83 8.41
CA PHE A 238 -19.78 -18.06 7.76
C PHE A 238 -20.42 -17.85 6.37
N GLY A 239 -20.17 -16.73 5.71
CA GLY A 239 -20.74 -16.46 4.40
C GLY A 239 -20.09 -15.30 3.69
N TYR A 240 -20.15 -15.33 2.36
CA TYR A 240 -19.60 -14.30 1.47
C TYR A 240 -20.78 -13.67 0.70
N ASP A 241 -21.30 -12.54 1.20
CA ASP A 241 -22.49 -11.88 0.63
C ASP A 241 -22.15 -10.47 0.10
N ASN A 242 -20.95 -10.25 -0.40
CA ASN A 242 -20.46 -8.93 -0.84
C ASN A 242 -20.65 -7.83 0.21
N GLN A 243 -20.34 -8.16 1.46
CA GLN A 243 -20.57 -7.30 2.61
C GLN A 243 -19.30 -6.61 3.09
N ILE A 244 -19.51 -5.44 3.73
CA ILE A 244 -18.44 -4.71 4.39
C ILE A 244 -18.67 -4.73 5.90
N ILE A 245 -17.68 -5.21 6.64
CA ILE A 245 -17.70 -5.28 8.10
C ILE A 245 -16.73 -4.27 8.66
N ARG A 246 -17.19 -3.41 9.55
CA ARG A 246 -16.33 -2.46 10.29
C ARG A 246 -15.96 -3.06 11.63
N VAL A 247 -14.67 -3.14 11.93
CA VAL A 247 -14.17 -3.63 13.23
C VAL A 247 -14.87 -2.91 14.39
N LYS A 248 -15.03 -1.58 14.30
CA LYS A 248 -15.70 -0.79 15.35
C LYS A 248 -17.15 -1.23 15.59
N SER A 249 -17.94 -1.36 14.53
CA SER A 249 -19.35 -1.73 14.63
C SER A 249 -19.51 -3.16 15.14
N TYR A 250 -18.72 -4.07 14.61
CA TYR A 250 -18.73 -5.48 15.01
C TYR A 250 -18.53 -5.64 16.53
N TYR A 251 -17.47 -5.03 17.09
CA TYR A 251 -17.23 -5.15 18.54
C TYR A 251 -18.22 -4.39 19.40
N SER A 252 -18.75 -3.24 18.96
CA SER A 252 -19.77 -2.50 19.72
C SER A 252 -21.08 -3.26 19.74
N GLU A 253 -21.45 -3.92 18.67
CA GLU A 253 -22.66 -4.74 18.59
C GLU A 253 -22.50 -6.03 19.41
N THR A 254 -21.39 -6.75 19.28
CA THR A 254 -21.14 -7.99 20.03
C THR A 254 -21.07 -7.74 21.55
N GLU A 255 -20.45 -6.66 22.01
CA GLU A 255 -20.44 -6.28 23.45
C GLU A 255 -21.85 -5.94 23.95
N TYR A 256 -22.63 -5.19 23.18
CA TYR A 256 -24.01 -4.83 23.54
C TYR A 256 -24.87 -6.09 23.68
N TYR A 257 -24.85 -6.97 22.69
CA TYR A 257 -25.63 -8.21 22.72
C TYR A 257 -25.15 -9.20 23.79
N ALA A 258 -23.87 -9.32 24.03
CA ALA A 258 -23.33 -10.14 25.12
C ALA A 258 -23.84 -9.64 26.49
N SER A 259 -23.90 -8.32 26.68
CA SER A 259 -24.45 -7.72 27.92
C SER A 259 -25.95 -7.99 28.09
N ASP A 260 -26.71 -7.96 27.01
CA ASP A 260 -28.15 -8.22 27.04
C ASP A 260 -28.45 -9.69 27.36
N VAL A 261 -27.70 -10.64 26.75
CA VAL A 261 -27.84 -12.06 27.06
C VAL A 261 -27.42 -12.37 28.50
N GLU A 262 -26.30 -11.79 28.96
CA GLU A 262 -25.85 -11.93 30.35
C GLU A 262 -26.87 -11.36 31.34
N SER A 263 -27.43 -10.18 31.02
CA SER A 263 -28.49 -9.55 31.84
C SER A 263 -29.76 -10.41 31.88
N ALA A 264 -30.18 -10.96 30.75
CA ALA A 264 -31.33 -11.84 30.68
C ALA A 264 -31.08 -13.19 31.39
N GLY A 265 -29.85 -13.72 31.26
CA GLY A 265 -29.41 -14.92 32.00
C GLY A 265 -29.46 -14.73 33.52
N LYS A 266 -28.88 -13.63 34.04
CA LYS A 266 -28.93 -13.29 35.47
C LYS A 266 -30.36 -13.16 36.00
N LYS A 267 -31.26 -12.54 35.21
CA LYS A 267 -32.69 -12.44 35.58
C LYS A 267 -33.37 -13.82 35.64
N LEU A 268 -33.01 -14.72 34.75
CA LEU A 268 -33.53 -16.11 34.77
C LEU A 268 -32.96 -16.87 35.98
N GLU A 269 -31.69 -16.73 36.34
CA GLU A 269 -31.09 -17.32 37.52
C GLU A 269 -31.78 -16.82 38.80
N GLN A 270 -32.06 -15.53 38.91
CA GLN A 270 -32.82 -14.94 40.01
C GLN A 270 -34.25 -15.50 40.12
N ALA A 271 -34.90 -15.70 38.96
CA ALA A 271 -36.22 -16.31 38.95
C ALA A 271 -36.20 -17.76 39.41
N PHE A 272 -35.20 -18.54 39.07
CA PHE A 272 -34.99 -19.88 39.61
C PHE A 272 -34.72 -19.88 41.11
N ALA A 273 -33.94 -18.94 41.61
CA ALA A 273 -33.64 -18.79 43.05
C ALA A 273 -34.89 -18.44 43.84
N SER A 274 -35.88 -17.72 43.26
CA SER A 274 -37.14 -17.39 43.92
C SER A 274 -38.17 -18.54 43.85
N MET A 275 -37.92 -19.62 43.11
CA MET A 275 -38.87 -20.72 42.85
C MET A 275 -40.24 -20.30 42.30
N ASP A 276 -40.32 -19.12 41.69
CA ASP A 276 -41.50 -18.60 41.05
C ASP A 276 -41.64 -19.12 39.61
N LEU A 277 -42.52 -20.11 39.40
CA LEU A 277 -42.70 -20.76 38.11
C LEU A 277 -43.21 -19.80 37.02
N GLU A 278 -44.04 -18.82 37.33
CA GLU A 278 -44.52 -17.81 36.41
C GLU A 278 -43.37 -16.89 35.95
N LEU A 279 -42.57 -16.45 36.92
CA LEU A 279 -41.40 -15.59 36.67
C LEU A 279 -40.35 -16.34 35.83
N ILE A 280 -40.07 -17.61 36.15
CA ILE A 280 -39.16 -18.47 35.38
C ILE A 280 -39.63 -18.59 33.92
N LYS A 281 -40.89 -18.90 33.67
CA LYS A 281 -41.46 -18.95 32.30
C LYS A 281 -41.27 -17.64 31.56
N LYS A 282 -41.58 -16.53 32.21
CA LYS A 282 -41.49 -15.17 31.63
C LYS A 282 -40.05 -14.80 31.27
N GLN A 283 -39.08 -15.06 32.17
CA GLN A 283 -37.65 -14.77 31.93
C GLN A 283 -37.07 -15.72 30.87
N ASN A 284 -37.47 -16.98 30.83
CA ASN A 284 -37.06 -17.93 29.79
C ASN A 284 -37.52 -17.49 28.40
N GLU A 285 -38.79 -17.01 28.29
CA GLU A 285 -39.28 -16.45 27.01
C GLU A 285 -38.57 -15.16 26.63
N LEU A 286 -38.20 -14.35 27.60
CA LEU A 286 -37.41 -13.14 27.34
C LEU A 286 -35.99 -13.50 26.84
N LEU A 287 -35.30 -14.45 27.51
CA LEU A 287 -33.99 -14.93 27.11
C LEU A 287 -34.04 -15.54 25.69
N LYS A 288 -35.06 -16.36 25.37
CA LYS A 288 -35.27 -16.89 24.03
C LYS A 288 -35.44 -15.79 23.00
N LYS A 289 -36.25 -14.74 23.30
CA LYS A 289 -36.42 -13.59 22.40
C LYS A 289 -35.13 -12.81 22.20
N THR A 290 -34.32 -12.64 23.25
CA THR A 290 -33.04 -12.00 23.18
C THR A 290 -32.07 -12.82 22.31
N ILE A 291 -32.00 -14.14 22.50
CA ILE A 291 -31.21 -15.05 21.67
C ILE A 291 -31.73 -15.08 20.21
N LEU A 292 -33.05 -15.09 19.97
CA LEU A 292 -33.63 -15.04 18.63
C LEU A 292 -33.49 -13.68 17.94
N SER A 293 -33.33 -12.59 18.71
CA SER A 293 -32.96 -11.28 18.15
C SER A 293 -31.48 -11.23 17.76
N LEU A 294 -30.62 -11.97 18.47
CA LEU A 294 -29.27 -12.30 18.05
C LEU A 294 -29.27 -13.10 16.75
N ASP A 295 -30.19 -14.04 16.59
CA ASP A 295 -30.32 -14.86 15.38
C ASP A 295 -30.74 -14.05 14.15
N LYS A 296 -31.37 -12.88 14.32
CA LYS A 296 -31.55 -11.91 13.24
C LYS A 296 -30.30 -11.11 12.90
N VAL A 297 -29.42 -10.88 13.86
CA VAL A 297 -28.08 -10.30 13.67
C VAL A 297 -27.10 -11.40 13.28
N SER A 298 -27.21 -12.60 13.82
CA SER A 298 -26.43 -13.78 13.44
C SER A 298 -26.87 -14.42 12.13
N LYS A 299 -28.05 -14.10 11.59
CA LYS A 299 -28.34 -14.38 10.17
C LYS A 299 -27.58 -13.47 9.21
N LEU A 300 -27.08 -12.36 9.66
CA LEU A 300 -26.00 -11.61 9.02
C LEU A 300 -24.60 -12.22 9.28
N TYR A 301 -24.46 -13.07 10.31
CA TYR A 301 -23.18 -13.64 10.77
C TYR A 301 -23.18 -15.18 10.90
N LEU A 302 -24.30 -15.87 10.61
CA LEU A 302 -24.48 -17.32 10.74
C LEU A 302 -25.23 -17.93 9.55
N GLN A 303 -25.30 -17.26 8.41
CA GLN A 303 -25.66 -17.82 7.12
C GLN A 303 -24.35 -17.89 6.32
#